data_4584510b2d200e6ba7304f2abce28079
#
_entry.id   4584510b2d200e6ba7304f2abce28079
#
_cell.length_a   1.000
_cell.length_b   1.000
_cell.length_c   1.000
_cell.angle_alpha   90.00
_cell.angle_beta   90.00
_cell.angle_gamma   90.00
#
_symmetry.space_group_name_H-M   'P 1'
#
loop_
_entity.id
_entity.type
_entity.pdbx_description
1 polymer ?
#
loop_
_entity_poly.entity_id
_entity_poly.type
_entity_poly.pdbx_seq_one_letter_code
_entity_poly.pdbx_strand_id
1 'polypeptide(L)'
;MFQRSLLTMLIAGAATVALPAYAQSDGPGRQEVTVQALGSFVKTTTQNGIDNTATNSSGVLGNYRFFFSTHHGVEANYGYMRNTQNYTGFTGVKTNTHEISGAYVFRMPFRKVTPFALAGVSALVFSPKDLPGVNSQTRASFVYGGGADFNLTRHIFMRAQYRGFVYNSPTYDLPGLAGLDRVTHRAEPSAGFGYRF
;
A
#
# COMPACT_ATOMS: atom_id res chain seq x y z
N MET A 1 13.95 -19.95 -11.87
CA MET A 1 12.77 -20.29 -12.68
C MET A 1 11.45 -20.29 -11.87
N PHE A 2 11.47 -20.58 -10.59
CA PHE A 2 10.30 -20.63 -9.68
C PHE A 2 9.61 -19.29 -9.39
N GLN A 3 10.33 -18.16 -9.41
CA GLN A 3 9.76 -16.84 -9.07
C GLN A 3 8.76 -16.27 -10.09
N ARG A 4 8.86 -16.66 -11.36
CA ARG A 4 7.92 -16.19 -12.40
C ARG A 4 6.56 -16.87 -12.33
N SER A 5 6.52 -18.13 -11.87
CA SER A 5 5.28 -18.90 -11.75
C SER A 5 4.40 -18.43 -10.58
N LEU A 6 5.00 -17.95 -9.48
CA LEU A 6 4.24 -17.43 -8.33
C LEU A 6 3.51 -16.12 -8.64
N LEU A 7 4.16 -15.23 -9.41
CA LEU A 7 3.55 -13.94 -9.80
C LEU A 7 2.38 -14.17 -10.77
N THR A 8 2.50 -15.11 -11.68
CA THR A 8 1.42 -15.45 -12.63
C THR A 8 0.24 -16.12 -11.91
N MET A 9 0.48 -16.97 -10.91
CA MET A 9 -0.58 -17.55 -10.09
C MET A 9 -1.30 -16.52 -9.22
N LEU A 10 -0.61 -15.51 -8.69
CA LEU A 10 -1.23 -14.44 -7.89
C LEU A 10 -2.14 -13.55 -8.74
N ILE A 11 -1.74 -13.24 -9.96
CA ILE A 11 -2.55 -12.44 -10.91
C ILE A 11 -3.76 -13.27 -11.41
N ALA A 12 -3.59 -14.55 -11.68
CA ALA A 12 -4.69 -15.44 -12.05
C ALA A 12 -5.67 -15.68 -10.89
N GLY A 13 -5.18 -15.77 -9.64
CA GLY A 13 -6.01 -15.89 -8.44
C GLY A 13 -6.84 -14.65 -8.16
N ALA A 14 -6.32 -13.45 -8.42
CA ALA A 14 -7.06 -12.20 -8.26
C ALA A 14 -8.18 -12.05 -9.31
N ALA A 15 -8.01 -12.63 -10.50
CA ALA A 15 -9.03 -12.59 -11.55
C ALA A 15 -10.21 -13.55 -11.29
N THR A 16 -10.01 -14.64 -10.55
CA THR A 16 -11.05 -15.64 -10.26
C THR A 16 -11.91 -15.31 -9.04
N VAL A 17 -11.50 -14.37 -8.18
CA VAL A 17 -12.31 -13.88 -7.05
C VAL A 17 -13.38 -12.87 -7.51
N ALA A 18 -13.38 -12.48 -8.78
CA ALA A 18 -14.33 -11.52 -9.35
C ALA A 18 -15.69 -12.13 -9.75
N LEU A 19 -16.16 -13.19 -9.10
CA LEU A 19 -17.49 -13.78 -9.36
C LEU A 19 -18.14 -14.31 -8.07
N PRO A 20 -19.45 -14.04 -7.85
CA PRO A 20 -20.48 -13.64 -8.78
C PRO A 20 -21.00 -12.22 -8.56
N ALA A 21 -21.25 -11.52 -9.66
CA ALA A 21 -22.11 -10.36 -9.68
C ALA A 21 -23.54 -10.80 -9.36
N TYR A 22 -23.93 -10.79 -8.10
CA TYR A 22 -25.34 -10.69 -7.77
C TYR A 22 -25.75 -9.23 -8.00
N ALA A 23 -26.07 -8.97 -9.25
CA ALA A 23 -26.76 -7.77 -9.66
C ALA A 23 -28.09 -7.67 -8.92
N GLN A 24 -28.46 -6.41 -8.64
CA GLN A 24 -29.75 -5.93 -8.19
C GLN A 24 -29.91 -5.71 -6.68
N SER A 25 -29.26 -4.66 -6.23
CA SER A 25 -29.85 -3.79 -5.22
C SER A 25 -29.58 -2.35 -5.64
N ASP A 26 -30.57 -1.48 -5.59
CA ASP A 26 -30.45 -0.04 -5.90
C ASP A 26 -29.53 0.73 -4.93
N GLY A 27 -28.76 0.02 -4.13
CA GLY A 27 -27.77 0.56 -3.19
C GLY A 27 -26.37 0.72 -3.81
N PRO A 28 -25.47 1.45 -3.15
CA PRO A 28 -24.09 1.54 -3.58
C PRO A 28 -23.47 0.14 -3.60
N GLY A 29 -22.83 -0.24 -4.72
CA GLY A 29 -22.24 -1.56 -4.92
C GLY A 29 -21.39 -2.02 -3.73
N ARG A 30 -21.42 -3.32 -3.44
CA ARG A 30 -20.75 -3.91 -2.27
C ARG A 30 -19.29 -4.24 -2.51
N GLN A 31 -18.88 -4.31 -3.77
CA GLN A 31 -17.52 -4.67 -4.15
C GLN A 31 -16.92 -3.56 -5.00
N GLU A 32 -15.68 -3.23 -4.72
CA GLU A 32 -14.94 -2.19 -5.43
C GLU A 32 -13.52 -2.68 -5.74
N VAL A 33 -13.06 -2.41 -6.95
CA VAL A 33 -11.67 -2.62 -7.37
C VAL A 33 -11.11 -1.29 -7.81
N THR A 34 -9.89 -0.95 -7.40
CA THR A 34 -9.20 0.26 -7.87
C THR A 34 -7.77 -0.01 -8.28
N VAL A 35 -7.30 0.79 -9.23
CA VAL A 35 -5.88 0.90 -9.59
C VAL A 35 -5.50 2.37 -9.46
N GLN A 36 -4.41 2.64 -8.74
CA GLN A 36 -3.98 3.99 -8.39
C GLN A 36 -2.49 4.16 -8.62
N ALA A 37 -2.08 5.36 -9.04
CA ALA A 37 -0.71 5.81 -8.90
C ALA A 37 -0.51 6.30 -7.48
N LEU A 38 0.63 5.97 -6.86
CA LEU A 38 0.98 6.41 -5.52
C LEU A 38 2.32 7.14 -5.50
N GLY A 39 2.43 8.11 -4.59
CA GLY A 39 3.69 8.69 -4.14
C GLY A 39 4.04 8.17 -2.75
N SER A 40 5.30 7.99 -2.45
CA SER A 40 5.77 7.55 -1.13
C SER A 40 6.81 8.52 -0.60
N PHE A 41 6.55 9.03 0.60
CA PHE A 41 7.38 10.00 1.31
C PHE A 41 7.71 9.44 2.69
N VAL A 42 8.99 9.17 2.93
CA VAL A 42 9.47 8.63 4.21
C VAL A 42 10.11 9.75 5.01
N LYS A 43 9.72 9.88 6.28
CA LYS A 43 10.34 10.85 7.19
C LYS A 43 11.79 10.45 7.45
N THR A 44 12.73 11.38 7.22
CA THR A 44 14.14 11.21 7.61
C THR A 44 14.25 10.96 9.10
N THR A 45 15.04 9.98 9.49
CA THR A 45 15.28 9.63 10.89
C THR A 45 16.77 9.72 11.16
N THR A 46 17.17 10.56 12.12
CA THR A 46 18.57 10.72 12.55
C THR A 46 18.79 9.96 13.85
N GLN A 47 19.81 9.12 13.93
CA GLN A 47 20.23 8.44 15.16
C GLN A 47 21.75 8.31 15.18
N ASN A 48 22.37 8.66 16.31
CA ASN A 48 23.83 8.58 16.53
C ASN A 48 24.64 9.29 15.41
N GLY A 49 24.13 10.39 14.87
CA GLY A 49 24.78 11.12 13.77
C GLY A 49 24.63 10.48 12.38
N ILE A 50 23.89 9.39 12.26
CA ILE A 50 23.57 8.72 10.98
C ILE A 50 22.17 9.12 10.55
N ASP A 51 22.07 9.76 9.39
CA ASP A 51 20.79 10.06 8.76
C ASP A 51 20.36 8.89 7.87
N ASN A 52 19.18 8.35 8.13
CA ASN A 52 18.52 7.42 7.24
C ASN A 52 17.45 8.19 6.45
N THR A 53 17.70 8.38 5.16
CA THR A 53 16.82 9.09 4.24
C THR A 53 16.46 8.17 3.10
N ALA A 54 15.15 7.95 2.90
CA ALA A 54 14.67 7.30 1.68
C ALA A 54 14.29 8.37 0.66
N THR A 55 14.64 8.14 -0.62
CA THR A 55 14.20 9.03 -1.69
C THR A 55 12.68 8.96 -1.85
N ASN A 56 12.08 10.08 -2.21
CA ASN A 56 10.69 10.11 -2.65
C ASN A 56 10.55 9.15 -3.84
N SER A 57 9.51 8.31 -3.80
CA SER A 57 9.30 7.31 -4.82
C SER A 57 7.86 7.31 -5.30
N SER A 58 7.66 6.75 -6.49
CA SER A 58 6.35 6.51 -7.06
C SER A 58 6.12 5.02 -7.26
N GLY A 59 4.87 4.63 -7.34
CA GLY A 59 4.48 3.25 -7.51
C GLY A 59 3.04 3.09 -7.97
N VAL A 60 2.58 1.86 -7.90
CA VAL A 60 1.21 1.47 -8.22
C VAL A 60 0.58 0.76 -7.04
N LEU A 61 -0.72 0.95 -6.87
CA LEU A 61 -1.53 0.36 -5.82
C LEU A 61 -2.77 -0.28 -6.45
N GLY A 62 -2.94 -1.57 -6.25
CA GLY A 62 -4.17 -2.30 -6.48
C GLY A 62 -4.93 -2.47 -5.18
N ASN A 63 -6.25 -2.29 -5.22
CA ASN A 63 -7.09 -2.35 -4.05
C ASN A 63 -8.39 -3.09 -4.37
N TYR A 64 -8.83 -3.93 -3.44
CA TYR A 64 -10.14 -4.56 -3.44
C TYR A 64 -10.85 -4.26 -2.13
N ARG A 65 -12.09 -3.77 -2.21
CA ARG A 65 -12.97 -3.53 -1.05
C ARG A 65 -14.22 -4.35 -1.11
N PHE A 66 -14.61 -4.88 0.03
CA PHE A 66 -15.89 -5.53 0.23
C PHE A 66 -16.65 -4.84 1.37
N PHE A 67 -17.87 -4.38 1.08
CA PHE A 67 -18.74 -3.72 2.05
C PHE A 67 -19.83 -4.68 2.52
N PHE A 68 -19.80 -5.05 3.80
CA PHE A 68 -20.85 -5.84 4.43
C PHE A 68 -22.05 -4.98 4.88
N SER A 69 -21.86 -3.67 4.93
CA SER A 69 -22.91 -2.67 5.22
C SER A 69 -22.72 -1.45 4.32
N THR A 70 -23.70 -0.56 4.25
CA THR A 70 -23.62 0.71 3.51
C THR A 70 -22.38 1.55 3.92
N HIS A 71 -22.00 1.49 5.19
CA HIS A 71 -20.94 2.31 5.77
C HIS A 71 -19.67 1.54 6.11
N HIS A 72 -19.74 0.22 6.27
CA HIS A 72 -18.68 -0.60 6.85
C HIS A 72 -18.19 -1.66 5.89
N GLY A 73 -16.90 -1.79 5.75
CA GLY A 73 -16.27 -2.77 4.87
C GLY A 73 -14.85 -3.10 5.28
N VAL A 74 -14.25 -3.96 4.50
CA VAL A 74 -12.85 -4.34 4.58
C VAL A 74 -12.17 -4.14 3.24
N GLU A 75 -10.89 -3.87 3.27
CA GLU A 75 -10.09 -3.77 2.06
C GLU A 75 -8.83 -4.62 2.14
N ALA A 76 -8.43 -5.14 0.98
CA ALA A 76 -7.14 -5.75 0.75
C ALA A 76 -6.39 -4.92 -0.30
N ASN A 77 -5.11 -4.67 -0.06
CA ASN A 77 -4.26 -3.88 -0.93
C ASN A 77 -3.00 -4.63 -1.31
N TYR A 78 -2.53 -4.38 -2.53
CA TYR A 78 -1.19 -4.70 -2.97
C TYR A 78 -0.55 -3.47 -3.60
N GLY A 79 0.55 -3.03 -3.01
CA GLY A 79 1.36 -1.91 -3.48
C GLY A 79 2.72 -2.36 -3.99
N TYR A 80 3.18 -1.73 -5.06
CA TYR A 80 4.54 -1.88 -5.55
C TYR A 80 5.17 -0.52 -5.78
N MET A 81 6.36 -0.32 -5.21
CA MET A 81 7.13 0.90 -5.39
C MET A 81 8.63 0.59 -5.45
N ARG A 82 9.36 1.52 -6.03
CA ARG A 82 10.82 1.45 -6.10
C ARG A 82 11.41 2.71 -5.49
N ASN A 83 12.27 2.56 -4.50
CA ASN A 83 12.97 3.66 -3.84
C ASN A 83 14.47 3.39 -3.74
N THR A 84 15.24 4.44 -3.42
CA THR A 84 16.64 4.31 -3.05
C THR A 84 16.78 4.74 -1.59
N GLN A 85 17.34 3.84 -0.78
CA GLN A 85 17.66 4.10 0.64
C GLN A 85 19.06 4.67 0.71
N ASN A 86 19.21 5.87 1.26
CA ASN A 86 20.50 6.52 1.47
C ASN A 86 20.83 6.51 2.96
N TYR A 87 22.01 6.01 3.28
CA TYR A 87 22.59 6.05 4.63
C TYR A 87 23.85 6.91 4.60
N THR A 88 24.04 7.75 5.63
CA THR A 88 25.26 8.57 5.74
C THR A 88 26.51 7.68 5.70
N GLY A 89 27.38 7.90 4.71
CA GLY A 89 28.62 7.13 4.53
C GLY A 89 28.51 5.88 3.66
N PHE A 90 27.31 5.57 3.11
CA PHE A 90 27.10 4.44 2.19
C PHE A 90 26.45 4.88 0.89
N THR A 91 26.80 4.20 -0.21
CA THR A 91 26.14 4.40 -1.51
C THR A 91 24.68 3.98 -1.40
N GLY A 92 23.78 4.75 -2.02
CA GLY A 92 22.35 4.49 -1.99
C GLY A 92 21.96 3.09 -2.50
N VAL A 93 21.16 2.36 -1.73
CA VAL A 93 20.69 1.01 -2.04
C VAL A 93 19.35 1.08 -2.74
N LYS A 94 19.27 0.67 -4.01
CA LYS A 94 18.00 0.53 -4.72
C LYS A 94 17.19 -0.62 -4.13
N THR A 95 15.99 -0.32 -3.67
CA THR A 95 15.11 -1.27 -2.99
C THR A 95 13.74 -1.30 -3.68
N ASN A 96 13.29 -2.49 -4.02
CA ASN A 96 11.90 -2.69 -4.36
C ASN A 96 11.11 -2.96 -3.08
N THR A 97 10.01 -2.23 -2.91
CA THR A 97 9.12 -2.42 -1.77
C THR A 97 7.80 -2.97 -2.28
N HIS A 98 7.41 -4.12 -1.74
CA HIS A 98 6.09 -4.71 -1.92
C HIS A 98 5.30 -4.51 -0.64
N GLU A 99 4.08 -4.07 -0.77
CA GLU A 99 3.14 -3.90 0.32
C GLU A 99 1.98 -4.86 0.14
N ILE A 100 1.63 -5.55 1.22
CA ILE A 100 0.38 -6.29 1.33
C ILE A 100 -0.31 -5.78 2.59
N SER A 101 -1.53 -5.25 2.47
CA SER A 101 -2.26 -4.72 3.62
C SER A 101 -3.71 -5.13 3.64
N GLY A 102 -4.25 -5.21 4.85
CA GLY A 102 -5.66 -5.38 5.13
C GLY A 102 -6.15 -4.29 6.08
N ALA A 103 -7.28 -3.68 5.79
CA ALA A 103 -7.81 -2.60 6.61
C ALA A 103 -9.33 -2.67 6.72
N TYR A 104 -9.84 -2.18 7.84
CA TYR A 104 -11.23 -1.84 7.99
C TYR A 104 -11.49 -0.47 7.37
N VAL A 105 -12.63 -0.32 6.68
CA VAL A 105 -13.02 0.90 6.00
C VAL A 105 -14.39 1.35 6.50
N PHE A 106 -14.46 2.61 6.89
CA PHE A 106 -15.71 3.30 7.14
C PHE A 106 -15.93 4.34 6.04
N ARG A 107 -17.10 4.32 5.38
CA ARG A 107 -17.46 5.28 4.33
C ARG A 107 -18.80 5.96 4.62
N MET A 108 -18.94 7.18 4.13
CA MET A 108 -20.20 7.94 4.12
C MET A 108 -20.59 8.26 2.67
N PRO A 109 -21.47 7.46 2.03
CA PRO A 109 -21.83 7.67 0.64
C PRO A 109 -22.78 8.85 0.47
N PHE A 110 -22.34 9.85 -0.30
CA PHE A 110 -23.17 10.92 -0.83
C PHE A 110 -23.29 10.76 -2.36
N ARG A 111 -24.22 11.49 -2.96
CA ARG A 111 -24.54 11.34 -4.39
C ARG A 111 -23.32 11.49 -5.32
N LYS A 112 -22.45 12.46 -5.09
CA LYS A 112 -21.30 12.75 -5.95
C LYS A 112 -19.96 12.34 -5.34
N VAL A 113 -19.87 12.32 -4.02
CA VAL A 113 -18.61 12.08 -3.30
C VAL A 113 -18.89 11.11 -2.16
N THR A 114 -17.96 10.17 -1.95
CA THR A 114 -18.02 9.21 -0.84
C THR A 114 -16.73 9.33 -0.03
N PRO A 115 -16.68 10.18 1.01
CA PRO A 115 -15.55 10.20 1.91
C PRO A 115 -15.44 8.90 2.71
N PHE A 116 -14.21 8.52 3.03
CA PHE A 116 -13.93 7.32 3.82
C PHE A 116 -12.70 7.50 4.70
N ALA A 117 -12.65 6.70 5.76
CA ALA A 117 -11.49 6.51 6.62
C ALA A 117 -11.15 5.02 6.68
N LEU A 118 -9.88 4.70 6.92
CA LEU A 118 -9.40 3.33 7.04
C LEU A 118 -8.36 3.18 8.14
N ALA A 119 -8.33 1.98 8.73
CA ALA A 119 -7.29 1.58 9.68
C ALA A 119 -7.07 0.07 9.59
N GLY A 120 -5.82 -0.37 9.71
CA GLY A 120 -5.49 -1.78 9.57
C GLY A 120 -4.02 -2.10 9.77
N VAL A 121 -3.60 -3.21 9.19
CA VAL A 121 -2.23 -3.72 9.30
C VAL A 121 -1.65 -4.01 7.92
N SER A 122 -0.34 -3.93 7.80
CA SER A 122 0.36 -4.27 6.57
C SER A 122 1.66 -5.01 6.82
N ALA A 123 2.10 -5.75 5.81
CA ALA A 123 3.42 -6.32 5.68
C ALA A 123 4.16 -5.59 4.56
N LEU A 124 5.30 -4.98 4.89
CA LEU A 124 6.19 -4.29 3.98
C LEU A 124 7.40 -5.19 3.71
N VAL A 125 7.54 -5.65 2.48
CA VAL A 125 8.66 -6.49 2.05
C VAL A 125 9.65 -5.63 1.28
N PHE A 126 10.83 -5.43 1.85
CA PHE A 126 11.94 -4.68 1.28
C PHE A 126 12.91 -5.64 0.61
N SER A 127 13.07 -5.53 -0.70
CA SER A 127 13.96 -6.37 -1.50
C SER A 127 15.08 -5.52 -2.10
N PRO A 128 16.30 -5.50 -1.51
CA PRO A 128 17.45 -4.80 -2.07
C PRO A 128 17.85 -5.45 -3.39
N LYS A 129 18.22 -4.64 -4.39
CA LYS A 129 18.57 -5.12 -5.74
C LYS A 129 20.08 -5.12 -5.98
N ASP A 130 20.80 -4.19 -5.35
CA ASP A 130 22.20 -3.89 -5.69
C ASP A 130 23.21 -4.47 -4.69
N LEU A 131 22.76 -5.25 -3.68
CA LEU A 131 23.63 -5.88 -2.67
C LEU A 131 23.53 -7.41 -2.76
N PRO A 132 24.50 -8.09 -3.40
CA PRO A 132 24.59 -9.55 -3.37
C PRO A 132 24.74 -10.04 -1.92
N GLY A 133 23.90 -10.99 -1.50
CA GLY A 133 23.96 -11.60 -0.16
C GLY A 133 23.12 -10.92 0.92
N VAL A 134 22.42 -9.80 0.62
CA VAL A 134 21.47 -9.19 1.54
C VAL A 134 20.07 -9.75 1.30
N ASN A 135 19.51 -10.37 2.32
CA ASN A 135 18.17 -10.95 2.27
C ASN A 135 17.07 -9.88 2.32
N SER A 136 15.91 -10.19 1.71
CA SER A 136 14.71 -9.37 1.84
C SER A 136 14.26 -9.32 3.29
N GLN A 137 13.88 -8.14 3.77
CA GLN A 137 13.31 -7.96 5.11
C GLN A 137 11.84 -7.63 5.04
N THR A 138 11.06 -8.28 5.90
CA THR A 138 9.63 -7.98 6.06
C THR A 138 9.41 -7.24 7.38
N ARG A 139 8.66 -6.14 7.32
CA ARG A 139 8.27 -5.35 8.50
C ARG A 139 6.77 -5.27 8.60
N ALA A 140 6.24 -5.63 9.77
CA ALA A 140 4.85 -5.36 10.10
C ALA A 140 4.64 -3.87 10.32
N SER A 141 3.50 -3.35 9.90
CA SER A 141 3.16 -1.95 9.98
C SER A 141 1.69 -1.76 10.35
N PHE A 142 1.41 -0.72 11.10
CA PHE A 142 0.06 -0.19 11.24
C PHE A 142 -0.21 0.77 10.09
N VAL A 143 -1.34 0.61 9.41
CA VAL A 143 -1.79 1.50 8.33
C VAL A 143 -3.06 2.23 8.75
N TYR A 144 -3.12 3.53 8.48
CA TYR A 144 -4.29 4.36 8.67
C TYR A 144 -4.40 5.38 7.54
N GLY A 145 -5.58 5.91 7.35
CA GLY A 145 -5.75 6.89 6.30
C GLY A 145 -7.19 7.26 6.04
N GLY A 146 -7.38 7.92 4.91
CA GLY A 146 -8.69 8.31 4.45
C GLY A 146 -8.61 8.97 3.08
N GLY A 147 -9.77 9.23 2.51
CA GLY A 147 -9.87 9.79 1.19
C GLY A 147 -11.30 10.03 0.76
N ALA A 148 -11.47 10.20 -0.53
CA ALA A 148 -12.78 10.36 -1.12
C ALA A 148 -12.85 9.68 -2.50
N ASP A 149 -13.99 9.07 -2.77
CA ASP A 149 -14.38 8.57 -4.07
C ASP A 149 -15.30 9.59 -4.75
N PHE A 150 -14.93 10.01 -5.94
CA PHE A 150 -15.69 10.92 -6.78
C PHE A 150 -16.46 10.09 -7.83
N ASN A 151 -17.76 9.95 -7.66
CA ASN A 151 -18.60 9.12 -8.53
C ASN A 151 -18.75 9.78 -9.90
N LEU A 152 -18.20 9.17 -10.94
CA LEU A 152 -18.30 9.61 -12.34
C LEU A 152 -19.54 9.02 -13.00
N THR A 153 -19.79 7.74 -12.75
CA THR A 153 -20.99 7.01 -13.17
C THR A 153 -21.50 6.15 -12.00
N ARG A 154 -22.49 5.30 -12.24
CA ARG A 154 -22.96 4.33 -11.23
C ARG A 154 -21.88 3.31 -10.84
N HIS A 155 -20.99 2.97 -11.76
CA HIS A 155 -19.98 1.92 -11.59
C HIS A 155 -18.54 2.46 -11.55
N ILE A 156 -18.26 3.59 -12.22
CA ILE A 156 -16.91 4.15 -12.33
C ILE A 156 -16.77 5.34 -11.38
N PHE A 157 -15.70 5.35 -10.63
CA PHE A 157 -15.34 6.46 -9.74
C PHE A 157 -13.83 6.75 -9.80
N MET A 158 -13.46 7.96 -9.47
CA MET A 158 -12.09 8.37 -9.22
C MET A 158 -11.86 8.38 -7.71
N ARG A 159 -10.74 7.83 -7.25
CA ARG A 159 -10.34 7.82 -5.84
C ARG A 159 -9.13 8.69 -5.64
N ALA A 160 -9.17 9.54 -4.62
CA ALA A 160 -8.01 10.20 -4.05
C ALA A 160 -7.93 9.85 -2.56
N GLN A 161 -6.76 9.37 -2.13
CA GLN A 161 -6.57 8.95 -0.73
C GLN A 161 -5.16 9.27 -0.23
N TYR A 162 -5.06 9.33 1.08
CA TYR A 162 -3.82 9.38 1.84
C TYR A 162 -3.78 8.17 2.77
N ARG A 163 -2.63 7.48 2.80
CA ARG A 163 -2.34 6.42 3.76
C ARG A 163 -1.07 6.75 4.53
N GLY A 164 -1.10 6.56 5.84
CA GLY A 164 0.05 6.68 6.72
C GLY A 164 0.43 5.29 7.23
N PHE A 165 1.73 5.00 7.25
CA PHE A 165 2.28 3.75 7.77
C PHE A 165 3.21 4.05 8.93
N VAL A 166 3.04 3.31 10.01
CA VAL A 166 3.92 3.36 11.18
C VAL A 166 4.57 1.99 11.32
N TYR A 167 5.89 1.93 11.20
CA TYR A 167 6.66 0.70 11.23
C TYR A 167 8.09 0.92 11.72
N ASN A 168 8.79 -0.17 12.07
CA ASN A 168 10.19 -0.13 12.42
C ASN A 168 11.07 -0.18 11.16
N SER A 169 12.02 0.76 11.05
CA SER A 169 12.93 0.87 9.89
C SER A 169 13.69 -0.45 9.64
N PRO A 170 13.88 -0.85 8.37
CA PRO A 170 14.70 -2.00 8.05
C PRO A 170 16.17 -1.72 8.39
N THR A 171 16.84 -2.67 9.01
CA THR A 171 18.27 -2.58 9.40
C THR A 171 19.19 -3.36 8.48
N TYR A 172 18.67 -4.24 7.65
CA TYR A 172 19.37 -5.14 6.72
C TYR A 172 20.49 -5.96 7.36
N ASP A 173 20.51 -6.10 8.70
CA ASP A 173 21.49 -6.82 9.50
C ASP A 173 22.96 -6.41 9.19
N LEU A 174 23.17 -5.17 8.73
CA LEU A 174 24.50 -4.64 8.43
C LEU A 174 25.23 -4.31 9.73
N PRO A 175 26.51 -4.74 9.88
CA PRO A 175 27.37 -4.33 10.99
C PRO A 175 27.49 -2.79 11.00
N GLY A 176 27.06 -2.14 12.08
CA GLY A 176 27.01 -0.67 12.21
C GLY A 176 25.60 -0.08 12.12
N LEU A 177 24.60 -0.81 11.61
CA LEU A 177 23.19 -0.45 11.68
C LEU A 177 22.44 -1.26 12.75
N ALA A 178 23.10 -2.19 13.43
CA ALA A 178 22.57 -2.94 14.55
C ALA A 178 22.15 -2.00 15.68
N GLY A 179 20.88 -2.07 16.11
CA GLY A 179 20.32 -1.19 17.16
C GLY A 179 19.63 0.07 16.65
N LEU A 180 19.51 0.29 15.34
CA LEU A 180 18.75 1.39 14.75
C LEU A 180 17.25 1.03 14.52
N ASP A 181 16.68 0.22 15.40
CA ASP A 181 15.25 -0.17 15.32
C ASP A 181 14.38 0.99 15.78
N ARG A 182 14.12 1.93 14.86
CA ARG A 182 13.31 3.13 15.12
C ARG A 182 11.98 3.07 14.41
N VAL A 183 10.96 3.49 15.13
CA VAL A 183 9.64 3.74 14.55
C VAL A 183 9.75 4.87 13.54
N THR A 184 9.39 4.58 12.30
CA THR A 184 9.35 5.53 11.20
C THR A 184 7.94 5.68 10.66
N HIS A 185 7.69 6.81 10.02
CA HIS A 185 6.41 7.13 9.41
C HIS A 185 6.60 7.32 7.90
N ARG A 186 5.75 6.64 7.12
CA ARG A 186 5.68 6.79 5.67
C ARG A 186 4.31 7.35 5.28
N ALA A 187 4.31 8.37 4.45
CA ALA A 187 3.13 8.99 3.88
C ALA A 187 2.95 8.53 2.43
N GLU A 188 1.76 8.07 2.08
CA GLU A 188 1.42 7.62 0.74
C GLU A 188 0.14 8.28 0.23
N PRO A 189 0.23 9.47 -0.39
CA PRO A 189 -0.85 9.96 -1.22
C PRO A 189 -0.97 9.11 -2.49
N SER A 190 -2.21 8.84 -2.90
CA SER A 190 -2.49 8.11 -4.14
C SER A 190 -3.77 8.58 -4.80
N ALA A 191 -3.83 8.43 -6.12
CA ALA A 191 -5.02 8.72 -6.91
C ALA A 191 -5.15 7.74 -8.08
N GLY A 192 -6.38 7.45 -8.48
CA GLY A 192 -6.65 6.53 -9.58
C GLY A 192 -8.13 6.32 -9.83
N PHE A 193 -8.42 5.26 -10.55
CA PHE A 193 -9.79 4.92 -10.94
C PHE A 193 -10.22 3.58 -10.36
N GLY A 194 -11.51 3.47 -10.13
CA GLY A 194 -12.12 2.25 -9.63
C GLY A 194 -13.42 1.91 -10.33
N TYR A 195 -13.76 0.63 -10.18
CA TYR A 195 -15.01 0.07 -10.64
C TYR A 195 -15.75 -0.55 -9.46
N ARG A 196 -17.06 -0.32 -9.42
CA ARG A 196 -17.98 -0.78 -8.38
C ARG A 196 -18.98 -1.74 -8.99
N PHE A 197 -19.11 -2.92 -8.38
CA PHE A 197 -20.02 -3.99 -8.78
C PHE A 197 -21.31 -3.92 -7.97
#